data_a3e92df3752938d90482afec97e0692c
#
_entry.id   a3e92df3752938d90482afec97e0692c
#
_cell.length_a   1.000
_cell.length_b   1.000
_cell.length_c   1.000
_cell.angle_alpha   90.00
_cell.angle_beta   90.00
_cell.angle_gamma   90.00
#
_symmetry.space_group_name_H-M   'P 1'
#
loop_
_entity.id
_entity.type
_entity.pdbx_description
1 polymer ?
#
loop_
_entity_poly.entity_id
_entity_poly.type
_entity_poly.pdbx_seq_one_letter_code
_entity_poly.pdbx_strand_id
1 'polypeptide(L)' 'MTSSEILRPAEAALRLGVRTRVVIEAMYYKRLPRVRLEDGTLGIPADALEDFDPSVQVRNS' A
#
# COMPACT_ATOMS: atom_id res chain seq x y z
N MET A 1 -1.51 11.00 -18.28
CA MET A 1 -2.25 10.84 -17.73
C MET A 1 -2.23 10.12 -16.59
N THR A 2 -2.52 10.35 -15.67
CA THR A 2 -2.35 9.71 -14.62
C THR A 2 -3.46 9.11 -14.14
N SER A 3 -3.58 8.00 -14.02
CA SER A 3 -4.60 7.45 -13.62
C SER A 3 -4.51 7.23 -12.21
N SER A 4 -5.28 7.59 -11.43
CA SER A 4 -5.20 7.37 -10.12
C SER A 4 -5.84 6.11 -9.77
N GLU A 5 -5.27 5.06 -10.11
CA GLU A 5 -5.80 3.77 -9.78
C GLU A 5 -5.62 3.51 -8.31
N ILE A 6 -6.66 3.04 -7.65
CA ILE A 6 -6.58 2.73 -6.25
C ILE A 6 -6.64 1.22 -6.10
N LEU A 7 -5.69 0.67 -5.41
CA LEU A 7 -5.60 -0.77 -5.26
C LEU A 7 -6.01 -1.17 -3.85
N ARG A 8 -6.56 -2.35 -3.73
CA ARG A 8 -6.86 -2.85 -2.41
C ARG A 8 -5.59 -3.41 -1.83
N PRO A 9 -5.50 -3.58 -0.53
CA PRO A 9 -4.25 -4.06 0.08
C PRO A 9 -3.77 -5.37 -0.51
N ALA A 10 -4.69 -6.28 -0.82
CA ALA A 10 -4.29 -7.56 -1.38
C ALA A 10 -3.70 -7.38 -2.76
N GLU A 11 -4.25 -6.47 -3.55
CA GLU A 11 -3.71 -6.23 -4.87
C GLU A 11 -2.38 -5.54 -4.79
N ALA A 12 -2.23 -4.61 -3.87
CA ALA A 12 -0.97 -3.93 -3.70
C ALA A 12 0.10 -4.93 -3.28
N ALA A 13 -0.25 -5.87 -2.43
CA ALA A 13 0.69 -6.87 -1.99
C ALA A 13 1.16 -7.73 -3.17
N LEU A 14 0.24 -8.08 -4.05
CA LEU A 14 0.60 -8.86 -5.21
C LEU A 14 1.56 -8.08 -6.11
N ARG A 15 1.33 -6.81 -6.28
CA ARG A 15 2.20 -6.03 -7.13
C ARG A 15 3.58 -5.87 -6.52
N LEU A 16 3.65 -5.79 -5.19
CA LEU A 16 4.92 -5.63 -4.53
C LEU A 16 5.62 -6.95 -4.29
N GLY A 17 4.92 -8.05 -4.45
CA GLY A 17 5.51 -9.36 -4.22
C GLY A 17 5.68 -9.65 -2.74
N VAL A 18 4.80 -9.14 -1.91
CA VAL A 18 4.87 -9.37 -0.48
C VAL A 18 3.54 -9.85 0.01
N ARG A 19 3.45 -10.19 1.27
CA ARG A 19 2.20 -10.64 1.82
C ARG A 19 1.33 -9.46 2.11
N THR A 20 0.03 -9.68 2.09
CA THR A 20 -0.93 -8.62 2.37
C THR A 20 -0.66 -7.98 3.72
N ARG A 21 -0.23 -8.78 4.69
CA ARG A 21 0.05 -8.27 6.00
C ARG A 21 1.10 -7.16 5.96
N VAL A 22 2.09 -7.29 5.09
CA VAL A 22 3.13 -6.28 4.98
C VAL A 22 2.52 -4.95 4.54
N VAL A 23 1.59 -5.01 3.60
CA VAL A 23 0.95 -3.80 3.12
C VAL A 23 0.09 -3.18 4.21
N ILE A 24 -0.64 -4.00 4.92
CA ILE A 24 -1.51 -3.51 5.97
C ILE A 24 -0.70 -2.85 7.06
N GLU A 25 0.43 -3.44 7.41
CA GLU A 25 1.27 -2.84 8.43
C GLU A 25 1.85 -1.52 7.94
N ALA A 26 2.21 -1.44 6.67
CA ALA A 26 2.74 -0.21 6.14
C ALA A 26 1.69 0.89 6.19
N MET A 27 0.43 0.54 5.95
CA MET A 27 -0.64 1.51 6.05
C MET A 27 -0.84 1.93 7.49
N TYR A 28 -0.77 0.98 8.38
CA TYR A 28 -1.02 1.24 9.79
C TYR A 28 0.06 2.17 10.35
N TYR A 29 1.30 2.00 9.91
CA TYR A 29 2.37 2.84 10.39
C TYR A 29 2.58 4.06 9.51
N LYS A 30 1.63 4.33 8.64
CA LYS A 30 1.67 5.52 7.79
C LYS A 30 2.86 5.55 6.87
N ARG A 31 3.35 4.40 6.47
CA ARG A 31 4.41 4.34 5.51
C ARG A 31 3.87 4.35 4.10
N LEU A 32 2.59 3.99 3.94
CA LEU A 32 1.92 4.06 2.67
C LEU A 32 0.69 4.92 2.82
N PRO A 33 0.41 5.79 1.89
CA PRO A 33 -0.82 6.57 1.95
C PRO A 33 -2.02 5.66 1.73
N ARG A 34 -3.14 6.01 2.28
CA ARG A 34 -4.34 5.21 2.11
C ARG A 34 -5.48 6.14 1.81
N VAL A 35 -6.41 5.65 1.04
CA VAL A 35 -7.57 6.42 0.67
C VAL A 35 -8.77 5.63 0.98
N ARG A 36 -9.84 6.27 1.40
CA ARG A 36 -11.07 5.56 1.69
C ARG A 36 -11.89 5.50 0.43
N LEU A 37 -12.32 4.32 0.05
CA LEU A 37 -13.13 4.14 -1.12
C LEU A 37 -14.58 4.42 -0.79
N GLU A 38 -15.40 4.47 -1.81
CA GLU A 38 -16.78 4.81 -1.61
C GLU A 38 -17.51 3.81 -0.74
N ASP A 39 -17.11 2.58 -0.78
CA ASP A 39 -17.79 1.57 0.00
C ASP A 39 -17.22 1.49 1.41
N GLY A 40 -16.34 2.38 1.78
CA GLY A 40 -15.83 2.41 3.14
C GLY A 40 -14.55 1.63 3.32
N THR A 41 -14.08 0.92 2.30
CA THR A 41 -12.85 0.17 2.45
C THR A 41 -11.68 1.08 2.18
N LEU A 42 -10.50 0.65 2.56
CA LEU A 42 -9.31 1.44 2.34
C LEU A 42 -8.57 0.92 1.14
N GLY A 43 -7.93 1.81 0.42
CA GLY A 43 -7.14 1.44 -0.72
C GLY A 43 -5.84 2.21 -0.74
N ILE A 44 -4.97 1.90 -1.67
CA ILE A 44 -3.68 2.53 -1.78
C ILE A 44 -3.52 3.03 -3.19
N PRO A 45 -3.14 4.28 -3.38
CA PRO A 45 -2.94 4.78 -4.73
C PRO A 45 -1.80 4.00 -5.38
N ALA A 46 -1.99 3.60 -6.62
CA ALA A 46 -0.98 2.82 -7.31
C ALA A 46 0.33 3.58 -7.39
N ASP A 47 0.25 4.89 -7.52
CA ASP A 47 1.46 5.69 -7.60
C ASP A 47 2.31 5.56 -6.36
N ALA A 48 1.70 5.35 -5.22
CA ALA A 48 2.43 5.25 -3.98
C ALA A 48 3.27 3.99 -3.92
N LEU A 49 2.89 2.97 -4.66
CA LEU A 49 3.64 1.73 -4.63
C LEU A 49 4.97 1.88 -5.34
N GLU A 50 5.05 2.80 -6.26
CA GLU A 50 6.28 2.96 -7.00
C GLU A 50 7.38 3.50 -6.12
N ASP A 51 7.00 4.28 -5.11
CA ASP A 51 7.99 4.82 -4.21
C ASP A 51 8.17 3.98 -2.97
N PHE A 52 7.36 2.97 -2.78
CA PHE A 52 7.43 2.17 -1.58
C PHE A 52 8.37 1.00 -1.79
N ASP A 53 9.30 0.83 -0.89
CA ASP A 53 10.26 -0.26 -0.99
C ASP A 53 10.02 -1.20 0.17
N PRO A 54 9.38 -2.32 -0.05
CA PRO A 54 9.08 -3.23 1.05
C PRO A 54 10.32 -3.88 1.65
N SER A 55 11.42 -3.83 0.93
CA SER A 55 12.60 -4.42 1.49
C SER A 55 13.26 -3.51 2.52
N VAL A 56 12.87 -2.27 2.59
CA VAL A 56 13.39 -1.38 3.57
C VAL A 56 12.46 -1.41 4.73
N GLN A 57 12.54 -2.36 5.60
CA GLN A 57 11.65 -2.38 6.66
C GLN A 57 12.14 -1.66 7.81
N VAL A 58 11.33 -1.16 8.57
CA VAL A 58 11.72 -0.45 9.69
C VAL A 58 12.12 -1.41 10.69
N ARG A 59 13.29 -1.58 10.98
CA ARG A 59 13.69 -2.43 11.84
C ARG A 59 13.85 -1.80 13.01
N ASN A 60 13.43 -1.92 13.88
CA ASN A 60 13.59 -1.37 14.93
C ASN A 60 14.48 -1.84 15.58
N SER A 61 15.19 -1.76 15.37
CA SER A 61 16.07 -2.30 15.87
C SER A 61 16.43 -1.93 16.81
#